data_8e197fe153465f4cb673d062a376fadc
#
_entry.id   8e197fe153465f4cb673d062a376fadc
#
_cell.length_a   1.000
_cell.length_b   1.000
_cell.length_c   1.000
_cell.angle_alpha   90.00
_cell.angle_beta   90.00
_cell.angle_gamma   90.00
#
_symmetry.space_group_name_H-M   'P 1'
#
loop_
_entity.id
_entity.type
_entity.pdbx_description
1 polymer ?
#
loop_
_entity_poly.entity_id
_entity_poly.type
_entity_poly.pdbx_seq_one_letter_code
_entity_poly.pdbx_strand_id
1 'polypeptide(L)'
;MHKNYLAIDIGASSGRHIVGWMEDGVLRTEEVYRFPNSVQRVDGHLEWDIDSLFANVKQGIREAFAKYPVIESLSIDTWAV
;
A
#
# COMPACT_ATOMS: atom_id res chain seq x y z
N MET A 1 -3.21 -22.96 8.96
CA MET A 1 -3.22 -21.47 9.12
C MET A 1 -1.98 -20.90 8.49
N HIS A 2 -2.13 -19.98 7.57
CA HIS A 2 -0.99 -19.34 6.93
C HIS A 2 -0.76 -17.94 7.50
N LYS A 3 0.46 -17.44 7.37
CA LYS A 3 0.83 -16.10 7.81
C LYS A 3 0.51 -15.12 6.70
N ASN A 4 -0.05 -13.99 7.07
CA ASN A 4 -0.35 -12.91 6.15
C ASN A 4 0.69 -11.80 6.27
N TYR A 5 1.11 -11.27 5.14
CA TYR A 5 2.08 -10.18 5.07
C TYR A 5 1.45 -9.03 4.27
N LEU A 6 1.60 -7.81 4.76
CA LEU A 6 1.09 -6.64 4.05
C LEU A 6 2.24 -5.91 3.39
N ALA A 7 2.14 -5.69 2.10
CA ALA A 7 3.07 -4.88 1.33
C ALA A 7 2.36 -3.64 0.82
N ILE A 8 2.96 -2.48 1.04
CA ILE A 8 2.46 -1.21 0.53
C ILE A 8 3.44 -0.76 -0.55
N ASP A 9 2.98 -0.75 -1.79
CA ASP A 9 3.78 -0.38 -2.95
C ASP A 9 3.34 0.98 -3.44
N ILE A 10 4.20 1.97 -3.31
CA ILE A 10 3.89 3.35 -3.66
C ILE A 10 4.67 3.73 -4.91
N GLY A 11 3.97 3.82 -6.02
CA GLY A 11 4.56 4.26 -7.29
C GLY A 11 4.30 5.73 -7.55
N ALA A 12 4.81 6.22 -8.68
CA ALA A 12 4.70 7.62 -9.06
C ALA A 12 3.26 8.04 -9.38
N SER A 13 2.43 7.12 -9.87
CA SER A 13 1.06 7.43 -10.30
C SER A 13 -0.01 6.75 -9.46
N SER A 14 0.34 5.73 -8.70
CA SER A 14 -0.62 5.04 -7.84
C SER A 14 0.10 4.31 -6.71
N GLY A 15 -0.63 4.06 -5.63
CA GLY A 15 -0.18 3.21 -4.55
C GLY A 15 -1.17 2.07 -4.35
N ARG A 16 -0.70 0.99 -3.78
CA ARG A 16 -1.56 -0.16 -3.52
C ARG A 16 -1.10 -0.93 -2.30
N HIS A 17 -2.08 -1.53 -1.63
CA HIS A 17 -1.86 -2.38 -0.47
C HIS A 17 -2.17 -3.81 -0.89
N ILE A 18 -1.21 -4.69 -0.71
CA ILE A 18 -1.30 -6.09 -1.15
C ILE A 18 -1.05 -6.97 0.06
N VAL A 19 -1.99 -7.89 0.33
CA VAL A 19 -1.79 -8.92 1.34
C VAL A 19 -1.34 -10.18 0.63
N GLY A 20 -0.26 -10.77 1.13
CA GLY A 20 0.29 -12.01 0.58
C GLY A 20 0.38 -13.09 1.62
N TRP A 21 0.29 -14.34 1.19
CA TRP A 21 0.45 -15.51 2.06
C TRP A 21 0.89 -16.70 1.22
N MET A 22 1.47 -17.67 1.91
CA MET A 22 1.84 -18.93 1.25
C MET A 22 0.75 -19.95 1.51
N GLU A 23 0.32 -20.64 0.45
CA GLU A 23 -0.69 -21.66 0.52
C GLU A 23 -0.24 -22.85 -0.33
N ASP A 24 -0.03 -24.00 0.31
CA ASP A 24 0.43 -25.22 -0.35
C ASP A 24 1.70 -25.01 -1.21
N GLY A 25 2.63 -24.20 -0.68
CA GLY A 25 3.87 -23.88 -1.37
C GLY A 25 3.75 -22.86 -2.48
N VAL A 26 2.58 -22.26 -2.66
CA VAL A 26 2.32 -21.25 -3.69
C VAL A 26 2.05 -19.91 -3.02
N LEU A 27 2.70 -18.86 -3.52
CA LEU A 27 2.44 -17.49 -3.05
C LEU A 27 1.10 -17.00 -3.60
N ARG A 28 0.21 -16.61 -2.69
CA ARG A 28 -1.07 -16.00 -3.04
C ARG A 28 -1.03 -14.53 -2.64
N THR A 29 -1.65 -13.68 -3.43
CA THR A 29 -1.74 -12.25 -3.13
C THR A 29 -3.13 -11.73 -3.43
N GLU A 30 -3.49 -10.68 -2.69
CA GLU A 30 -4.75 -9.97 -2.92
C GLU A 30 -4.51 -8.48 -2.75
N GLU A 31 -4.89 -7.67 -3.73
CA GLU A 31 -4.85 -6.22 -3.62
C GLU A 31 -6.09 -5.79 -2.84
N VAL A 32 -5.87 -5.22 -1.65
CA VAL A 32 -6.97 -4.84 -0.74
C VAL A 32 -7.31 -3.36 -0.82
N TYR A 33 -6.41 -2.54 -1.35
CA TYR A 33 -6.66 -1.10 -1.48
C TYR A 33 -5.74 -0.51 -2.55
N ARG A 34 -6.28 0.37 -3.36
CA ARG A 34 -5.52 1.10 -4.38
C ARG A 34 -5.91 2.56 -4.33
N PHE A 35 -4.95 3.44 -4.49
CA PHE A 35 -5.21 4.87 -4.50
C PHE A 35 -4.38 5.56 -5.58
N PRO A 36 -4.89 6.67 -6.14
CA PRO A 36 -4.08 7.47 -7.06
C PRO A 36 -3.02 8.24 -6.29
N ASN A 37 -1.85 8.38 -6.89
CA ASN A 37 -0.77 9.18 -6.36
C ASN A 37 -0.37 10.17 -7.44
N SER A 38 -0.18 11.43 -7.08
CA SER A 38 0.07 12.46 -8.08
C SER A 38 0.95 13.55 -7.55
N VAL A 39 1.63 14.20 -8.49
CA VAL A 39 2.42 15.40 -8.22
C VAL A 39 1.51 16.60 -8.45
N GLN A 40 1.52 17.53 -7.51
CA GLN A 40 0.78 18.79 -7.63
C GLN A 40 1.75 19.90 -8.04
N ARG A 41 1.22 20.87 -8.79
CA ARG A 41 1.98 22.08 -9.09
C ARG A 41 1.52 23.19 -8.14
N VAL A 42 2.42 23.63 -7.28
CA VAL A 42 2.16 24.67 -6.30
C VAL A 42 3.22 25.77 -6.50
N ASP A 43 2.78 27.00 -6.74
CA ASP A 43 3.66 28.15 -6.94
C ASP A 43 4.80 27.89 -7.94
N GLY A 44 4.48 27.18 -9.03
CA GLY A 44 5.46 26.87 -10.06
C GLY A 44 6.35 25.67 -9.74
N HIS A 45 6.20 25.06 -8.59
CA HIS A 45 6.94 23.86 -8.20
C HIS A 45 6.08 22.62 -8.29
N LEU A 46 6.70 21.47 -8.56
CA LEU A 46 6.03 20.19 -8.51
C LEU A 46 6.19 19.61 -7.11
N GLU A 47 5.08 19.29 -6.47
CA GLU A 47 5.07 18.78 -5.11
C GLU A 47 4.16 17.55 -5.01
N TRP A 48 4.52 16.63 -4.13
CA TRP A 48 3.67 15.50 -3.78
C TRP A 48 2.68 15.93 -2.70
N ASP A 49 1.45 15.44 -2.81
CA ASP A 49 0.44 15.65 -1.77
C ASP A 49 0.69 14.64 -0.63
N ILE A 50 1.57 15.02 0.28
CA ILE A 50 1.98 14.16 1.38
C ILE A 50 0.82 13.84 2.32
N ASP A 51 -0.06 14.81 2.58
CA ASP A 51 -1.20 14.59 3.45
C ASP A 51 -2.17 13.57 2.87
N SER A 52 -2.45 13.67 1.58
CA SER A 52 -3.28 12.71 0.87
C SER A 52 -2.64 11.33 0.84
N LEU A 53 -1.35 11.28 0.58
CA LEU A 53 -0.59 10.03 0.57
C LEU A 53 -0.68 9.35 1.94
N PHE A 54 -0.46 10.09 3.02
CA PHE A 54 -0.54 9.55 4.38
C PHE A 54 -1.93 9.05 4.71
N ALA A 55 -2.96 9.80 4.33
CA ALA A 55 -4.35 9.41 4.56
C ALA A 55 -4.66 8.08 3.84
N ASN A 56 -4.21 7.94 2.60
CA ASN A 56 -4.42 6.73 1.80
C ASN A 56 -3.64 5.54 2.36
N VAL A 57 -2.42 5.76 2.84
CA VAL A 57 -1.63 4.68 3.46
C VAL A 57 -2.36 4.17 4.71
N LYS A 58 -2.85 5.06 5.55
CA LYS A 58 -3.61 4.68 6.74
C LYS A 58 -4.91 3.95 6.40
N GLN A 59 -5.63 4.45 5.40
CA GLN A 59 -6.88 3.83 4.98
C GLN A 59 -6.66 2.42 4.46
N GLY A 60 -5.62 2.24 3.65
CA GLY A 60 -5.27 0.92 3.12
C GLY A 60 -4.89 -0.06 4.21
N ILE A 61 -4.19 0.40 5.25
CA ILE A 61 -3.86 -0.44 6.40
C ILE A 61 -5.14 -0.87 7.13
N ARG A 62 -6.08 0.05 7.32
CA ARG A 62 -7.38 -0.27 7.94
C ARG A 62 -8.14 -1.31 7.11
N GLU A 63 -8.17 -1.13 5.80
CA GLU A 63 -8.84 -2.08 4.90
C GLU A 63 -8.19 -3.46 4.98
N ALA A 64 -6.86 -3.51 5.02
CA ALA A 64 -6.13 -4.76 5.12
C ALA A 64 -6.45 -5.49 6.42
N PHE A 65 -6.43 -4.79 7.56
CA PHE A 65 -6.72 -5.39 8.86
C PHE A 65 -8.21 -5.73 9.01
N ALA A 66 -9.10 -5.02 8.36
CA ALA A 66 -10.52 -5.36 8.36
C ALA A 66 -10.77 -6.71 7.66
N LYS A 67 -10.02 -6.98 6.60
CA LYS A 67 -10.16 -8.21 5.82
C LYS A 67 -9.29 -9.35 6.37
N TYR A 68 -8.10 -9.01 6.85
CA TYR A 68 -7.12 -9.96 7.38
C TYR A 68 -6.70 -9.48 8.78
N PRO A 69 -7.43 -9.88 9.83
CA PRO A 69 -7.18 -9.35 11.18
C PRO A 69 -5.79 -9.65 11.73
N VAL A 70 -5.15 -10.73 11.26
CA VAL A 70 -3.81 -11.10 11.70
C VAL A 70 -2.83 -10.92 10.56
N ILE A 71 -1.99 -9.90 10.67
CA ILE A 71 -0.93 -9.60 9.70
C ILE A 71 0.39 -9.65 10.44
N GLU A 72 1.30 -10.52 10.00
CA GLU A 72 2.56 -10.80 10.70
C GLU A 72 3.61 -9.72 10.46
N SER A 73 3.61 -9.09 9.29
CA SER A 73 4.58 -8.06 8.98
C SER A 73 4.04 -7.07 7.97
N LEU A 74 4.65 -5.90 7.95
CA LEU A 74 4.30 -4.82 7.04
C LEU A 74 5.58 -4.31 6.39
N SER A 75 5.54 -4.10 5.09
CA SER A 75 6.63 -3.46 4.37
C SER A 75 6.11 -2.34 3.49
N ILE A 76 6.93 -1.31 3.30
CA ILE A 76 6.60 -0.19 2.45
C ILE A 76 7.71 -0.04 1.42
N ASP A 77 7.33 -0.03 0.16
CA ASP A 77 8.26 0.11 -0.96
C ASP A 77 7.86 1.34 -1.76
N THR A 78 8.82 2.21 -2.04
CA THR A 78 8.55 3.44 -2.77
C THR A 78 9.46 3.52 -3.99
N TRP A 79 9.08 4.38 -4.95
CA TRP A 79 9.91 4.63 -6.11
C TRP A 79 11.19 5.37 -5.70
N ALA A 80 12.27 5.13 -6.45
CA ALA A 80 13.52 5.86 -6.28
C ALA A 80 13.39 7.26 -6.91
N VAL A 81 13.89 8.24 -6.23
CA VAL A 81 13.87 9.63 -6.70
C VAL A 81 15.24 9.99 -7.24
#